data_7dbcef4361d84c40d699b1127300f7af
#
_entry.id   7dbcef4361d84c40d699b1127300f7af
#
_cell.length_a   1.000
_cell.length_b   1.000
_cell.length_c   1.000
_cell.angle_alpha   90.00
_cell.angle_beta   90.00
_cell.angle_gamma   90.00
#
_symmetry.space_group_name_H-M   'P 1'
#
loop_
_entity.id
_entity.type
_entity.pdbx_description
1 polymer ?
#
loop_
_entity_poly.entity_id
_entity_poly.type
_entity_poly.pdbx_seq_one_letter_code
_entity_poly.pdbx_strand_id
1 'polypeptide(L)'
;MKRDPFTLKVALSQSGSASGELYLDDGESYNHREGNFVWRGFVAESTKKTITIASKDLASKNPNGAVDGVELTTYNGGNAFANALNGVRVERVVVLGLKNKPSKVTFGNTHLDFTFEDGVAAFGNKEGVASKLTIKTPGAFITSDWTIVLEL
;
A
#
# COMPACT_ATOMS: atom_id res chain seq x y z
N MET A 1 0.98 -12.59 -14.66
CA MET A 1 0.28 -11.86 -13.57
C MET A 1 1.08 -11.79 -12.26
N LYS A 2 1.76 -12.83 -11.79
CA LYS A 2 2.49 -12.80 -10.49
C LYS A 2 3.67 -11.81 -10.41
N ARG A 3 4.15 -11.26 -11.53
CA ARG A 3 5.26 -10.30 -11.60
C ARG A 3 4.88 -8.93 -12.19
N ASP A 4 3.59 -8.72 -12.42
CA ASP A 4 3.11 -7.42 -12.91
C ASP A 4 3.20 -6.37 -11.80
N PRO A 5 3.51 -5.13 -12.15
CA PRO A 5 3.58 -4.05 -11.16
C PRO A 5 2.20 -3.75 -10.56
N PHE A 6 2.19 -3.31 -9.32
CA PHE A 6 0.97 -2.99 -8.58
C PHE A 6 0.65 -1.49 -8.65
N THR A 7 -0.64 -1.19 -8.71
CA THR A 7 -1.16 0.15 -8.42
C THR A 7 -1.86 0.12 -7.06
N LEU A 8 -1.38 0.94 -6.12
CA LEU A 8 -2.02 1.13 -4.82
C LEU A 8 -3.00 2.30 -4.90
N LYS A 9 -4.28 2.05 -4.64
CA LYS A 9 -5.30 3.09 -4.50
C LYS A 9 -5.63 3.27 -3.03
N VAL A 10 -5.43 4.48 -2.53
CA VAL A 10 -5.66 4.88 -1.13
C VAL A 10 -6.84 5.84 -1.10
N ALA A 11 -8.01 5.34 -0.71
CA ALA A 11 -9.21 6.16 -0.52
C ALA A 11 -9.29 6.59 0.95
N LEU A 12 -9.03 7.87 1.19
CA LEU A 12 -9.05 8.42 2.55
C LEU A 12 -10.47 8.57 3.07
N SER A 13 -10.68 8.19 4.32
CA SER A 13 -11.90 8.49 5.07
C SER A 13 -11.99 10.00 5.38
N GLN A 14 -13.09 10.44 5.96
CA GLN A 14 -13.24 11.82 6.42
C GLN A 14 -12.19 12.24 7.46
N SER A 15 -11.70 11.28 8.26
CA SER A 15 -10.60 11.48 9.21
C SER A 15 -9.21 11.48 8.56
N GLY A 16 -9.11 11.21 7.26
CA GLY A 16 -7.83 11.14 6.54
C GLY A 16 -7.08 9.83 6.74
N SER A 17 -7.77 8.74 7.05
CA SER A 17 -7.19 7.42 7.24
C SER A 17 -7.66 6.43 6.19
N ALA A 18 -6.85 5.42 5.90
CA ALA A 18 -7.19 4.25 5.11
C ALA A 18 -6.36 3.06 5.54
N SER A 19 -6.88 1.85 5.36
CA SER A 19 -6.13 0.61 5.59
C SER A 19 -6.53 -0.46 4.58
N GLY A 20 -5.63 -1.41 4.36
CA GLY A 20 -5.88 -2.54 3.48
C GLY A 20 -4.77 -3.56 3.59
N GLU A 21 -5.01 -4.74 3.07
CA GLU A 21 -4.08 -5.86 3.09
C GLU A 21 -3.95 -6.48 1.71
N LEU A 22 -2.81 -7.08 1.46
CA LEU A 22 -2.52 -7.85 0.27
C LEU A 22 -1.89 -9.18 0.69
N TYR A 23 -2.53 -10.26 0.30
CA TYR A 23 -2.00 -11.61 0.44
C TYR A 23 -1.69 -12.18 -0.94
N LEU A 24 -0.52 -12.77 -1.08
CA LEU A 24 -0.05 -13.41 -2.31
C LEU A 24 0.59 -14.75 -1.98
N ASP A 25 0.20 -15.78 -2.69
CA ASP A 25 0.86 -17.09 -2.73
C ASP A 25 0.99 -17.60 -4.17
N ASP A 26 1.40 -18.84 -4.38
CA ASP A 26 1.53 -19.42 -5.72
C ASP A 26 0.19 -19.75 -6.38
N GLY A 27 -0.87 -19.88 -5.59
CA GLY A 27 -2.23 -20.20 -6.04
C GLY A 27 -2.39 -21.62 -6.61
N GLU A 28 -1.40 -22.48 -6.46
CA GLU A 28 -1.37 -23.82 -7.08
C GLU A 28 -1.03 -24.92 -6.08
N SER A 29 -0.21 -24.59 -5.05
CA SER A 29 0.26 -25.56 -4.07
C SER A 29 -0.16 -25.22 -2.65
N TYR A 30 0.13 -26.11 -1.71
CA TYR A 30 -0.06 -25.87 -0.27
C TYR A 30 1.19 -25.31 0.41
N ASN A 31 2.17 -24.79 -0.34
CA ASN A 31 3.42 -24.26 0.20
C ASN A 31 3.20 -23.02 1.09
N HIS A 32 2.04 -22.35 0.98
CA HIS A 32 1.66 -21.30 1.92
C HIS A 32 1.59 -21.79 3.37
N ARG A 33 1.28 -23.08 3.60
CA ARG A 33 1.30 -23.72 4.94
C ARG A 33 2.71 -23.83 5.52
N GLU A 34 3.72 -23.78 4.66
CA GLU A 34 5.15 -23.79 5.01
C GLU A 34 5.75 -22.38 5.05
N GLY A 35 4.90 -21.33 5.01
CA GLY A 35 5.33 -19.95 5.07
C GLY A 35 5.73 -19.35 3.72
N ASN A 36 5.44 -20.00 2.59
CA ASN A 36 5.74 -19.50 1.25
C ASN A 36 4.64 -18.58 0.72
N PHE A 37 4.51 -17.40 1.30
CA PHE A 37 3.56 -16.37 0.90
C PHE A 37 4.11 -14.97 1.21
N VAL A 38 3.44 -13.95 0.72
CA VAL A 38 3.65 -12.54 1.06
C VAL A 38 2.34 -12.00 1.63
N TRP A 39 2.39 -11.42 2.83
CA TRP A 39 1.24 -10.76 3.45
C TRP A 39 1.62 -9.34 3.88
N ARG A 40 1.07 -8.36 3.18
CA ARG A 40 1.38 -6.94 3.37
C ARG A 40 0.20 -6.18 3.94
N GLY A 41 0.45 -5.36 4.94
CA GLY A 41 -0.48 -4.36 5.42
C GLY A 41 -0.13 -2.99 4.83
N PHE A 42 -1.17 -2.25 4.42
CA PHE A 42 -1.06 -0.86 4.00
C PHE A 42 -1.91 0.00 4.92
N VAL A 43 -1.31 1.08 5.42
CA VAL A 43 -2.00 2.01 6.32
C VAL A 43 -1.70 3.44 5.86
N ALA A 44 -2.73 4.26 5.79
CA ALA A 44 -2.61 5.70 5.64
C ALA A 44 -3.15 6.38 6.89
N GLU A 45 -2.36 7.28 7.46
CA GLU A 45 -2.70 8.03 8.66
C GLU A 45 -2.44 9.52 8.44
N SER A 46 -3.41 10.36 8.83
CA SER A 46 -3.32 11.80 8.72
C SER A 46 -3.04 12.44 10.08
N THR A 47 -2.13 13.39 10.06
CA THR A 47 -1.93 14.37 11.13
C THR A 47 -2.41 15.75 10.65
N LYS A 48 -2.21 16.80 11.46
CA LYS A 48 -2.53 18.18 11.05
C LYS A 48 -1.67 18.69 9.88
N LYS A 49 -0.48 18.10 9.67
CA LYS A 49 0.52 18.61 8.72
C LYS A 49 0.95 17.58 7.68
N THR A 50 0.69 16.31 7.92
CA THR A 50 1.19 15.23 7.07
C THR A 50 0.17 14.12 6.90
N ILE A 51 0.26 13.43 5.77
CA ILE A 51 -0.34 12.10 5.60
C ILE A 51 0.81 11.12 5.36
N THR A 52 0.83 10.05 6.14
CA THR A 52 1.83 8.99 6.03
C THR A 52 1.17 7.74 5.46
N ILE A 53 1.71 7.21 4.36
CA ILE A 53 1.28 5.95 3.75
C ILE A 53 2.41 4.95 3.94
N ALA A 54 2.13 3.86 4.65
CA ALA A 54 3.13 2.85 4.98
C ALA A 54 2.71 1.46 4.48
N SER A 55 3.70 0.67 4.06
CA SER A 55 3.58 -0.76 3.83
C SER A 55 4.43 -1.51 4.85
N LYS A 56 3.85 -2.54 5.47
CA LYS A 56 4.53 -3.39 6.46
C LYS A 56 4.27 -4.86 6.21
N ASP A 57 5.26 -5.68 6.54
CA ASP A 57 5.09 -7.12 6.57
C ASP A 57 4.22 -7.51 7.78
N LEU A 58 3.05 -8.10 7.52
CA LEU A 58 2.14 -8.56 8.56
C LEU A 58 2.52 -9.95 9.07
N ALA A 59 3.11 -10.77 8.23
CA ALA A 59 3.47 -12.13 8.60
C ALA A 59 4.61 -12.16 9.62
N SER A 60 5.57 -11.23 9.53
CA SER A 60 6.67 -11.13 10.52
C SER A 60 6.20 -10.75 11.91
N LYS A 61 5.03 -10.09 12.03
CA LYS A 61 4.44 -9.69 13.31
C LYS A 61 3.57 -10.78 13.94
N ASN A 62 3.17 -11.75 13.16
CA ASN A 62 2.31 -12.85 13.61
C ASN A 62 2.82 -14.19 13.07
N PRO A 63 4.05 -14.58 13.43
CA PRO A 63 4.69 -15.78 12.87
C PRO A 63 3.94 -17.07 13.19
N ASN A 64 3.07 -17.06 14.21
CA ASN A 64 2.22 -18.17 14.60
C ASN A 64 0.73 -17.88 14.33
N GLY A 65 0.44 -16.86 13.52
CA GLY A 65 -0.92 -16.52 13.13
C GLY A 65 -1.53 -17.59 12.22
N ALA A 66 -2.83 -17.77 12.32
CA ALA A 66 -3.55 -18.61 11.36
C ALA A 66 -3.80 -17.82 10.07
N VAL A 67 -3.49 -18.41 8.93
CA VAL A 67 -3.97 -17.98 7.62
C VAL A 67 -4.94 -19.07 7.15
N ASP A 68 -6.16 -18.71 6.81
CA ASP A 68 -7.22 -19.64 6.43
C ASP A 68 -7.47 -20.76 7.47
N GLY A 69 -7.30 -20.46 8.77
CA GLY A 69 -7.47 -21.42 9.85
C GLY A 69 -6.31 -22.41 10.04
N VAL A 70 -5.21 -22.22 9.32
CA VAL A 70 -3.99 -23.03 9.46
C VAL A 70 -2.97 -22.24 10.29
N GLU A 71 -2.53 -22.83 11.40
CA GLU A 71 -1.42 -22.26 12.18
C GLU A 71 -0.13 -22.26 11.36
N LEU A 72 0.46 -21.08 11.22
CA LEU A 72 1.75 -20.90 10.56
C LEU A 72 2.86 -21.20 11.59
N THR A 73 3.41 -22.40 11.52
CA THR A 73 4.49 -22.81 12.43
C THR A 73 5.86 -22.32 12.00
N THR A 74 6.02 -21.84 10.77
CA THR A 74 7.32 -21.50 10.19
C THR A 74 7.25 -20.37 9.15
N TYR A 75 6.77 -19.18 9.55
CA TYR A 75 6.98 -18.03 8.67
C TYR A 75 8.45 -17.62 8.71
N ASN A 76 9.07 -17.66 7.54
CA ASN A 76 10.41 -17.10 7.35
C ASN A 76 10.31 -15.94 6.35
N GLY A 77 10.51 -14.71 6.82
CA GLY A 77 10.39 -13.48 6.01
C GLY A 77 11.23 -13.43 4.72
N GLY A 78 12.12 -14.38 4.54
CA GLY A 78 12.92 -14.61 3.34
C GLY A 78 12.53 -15.86 2.55
N ASN A 79 11.25 -16.24 2.54
CA ASN A 79 10.78 -17.45 1.85
C ASN A 79 11.00 -17.40 0.33
N ALA A 80 11.01 -18.58 -0.31
CA ALA A 80 11.29 -18.72 -1.74
C ALA A 80 10.27 -17.96 -2.62
N PHE A 81 9.00 -17.90 -2.21
CA PHE A 81 7.97 -17.18 -2.93
C PHE A 81 8.20 -15.66 -2.89
N ALA A 82 8.49 -15.10 -1.70
CA ALA A 82 8.83 -13.68 -1.56
C ALA A 82 10.08 -13.32 -2.38
N ASN A 83 11.10 -14.18 -2.40
CA ASN A 83 12.31 -14.00 -3.22
C ASN A 83 11.98 -14.01 -4.73
N ALA A 84 11.04 -14.85 -5.16
CA ALA A 84 10.59 -14.87 -6.56
C ALA A 84 9.87 -13.58 -6.97
N LEU A 85 9.30 -12.83 -6.01
CA LEU A 85 8.68 -11.52 -6.22
C LEU A 85 9.63 -10.33 -6.03
N ASN A 86 10.92 -10.59 -5.77
CA ASN A 86 11.92 -9.54 -5.70
C ASN A 86 11.94 -8.72 -6.99
N GLY A 87 11.89 -7.38 -6.84
CA GLY A 87 11.82 -6.46 -7.98
C GLY A 87 10.41 -6.17 -8.48
N VAL A 88 9.36 -6.83 -7.97
CA VAL A 88 7.98 -6.44 -8.28
C VAL A 88 7.67 -5.11 -7.60
N ARG A 89 7.30 -4.12 -8.41
CA ARG A 89 7.17 -2.72 -8.00
C ARG A 89 5.73 -2.33 -7.73
N VAL A 90 5.58 -1.35 -6.85
CA VAL A 90 4.41 -0.47 -6.85
C VAL A 90 4.71 0.63 -7.87
N GLU A 91 4.14 0.53 -9.07
CA GLU A 91 4.40 1.50 -10.15
C GLU A 91 3.65 2.81 -9.95
N ARG A 92 2.54 2.77 -9.21
CA ARG A 92 1.67 3.92 -9.03
C ARG A 92 1.01 3.89 -7.66
N VAL A 93 0.99 5.04 -7.00
CA VAL A 93 0.15 5.29 -5.82
C VAL A 93 -0.83 6.40 -6.15
N VAL A 94 -2.12 6.11 -5.98
CA VAL A 94 -3.22 7.05 -6.22
C VAL A 94 -3.91 7.32 -4.88
N VAL A 95 -3.90 8.57 -4.43
CA VAL A 95 -4.56 8.98 -3.19
C VAL A 95 -5.80 9.77 -3.54
N LEU A 96 -6.94 9.34 -3.01
CA LEU A 96 -8.26 9.96 -3.22
C LEU A 96 -8.75 10.60 -1.93
N GLY A 97 -9.42 11.74 -2.04
CA GLY A 97 -10.08 12.40 -0.91
C GLY A 97 -9.18 13.31 -0.09
N LEU A 98 -8.06 13.78 -0.65
CA LEU A 98 -7.26 14.84 -0.03
C LEU A 98 -8.03 16.16 0.01
N LYS A 99 -7.99 16.85 1.15
CA LYS A 99 -8.67 18.15 1.30
C LYS A 99 -7.91 19.27 0.56
N ASN A 100 -6.59 19.19 0.52
CA ASN A 100 -5.73 20.17 -0.11
C ASN A 100 -4.59 19.49 -0.87
N LYS A 101 -4.04 20.19 -1.86
CA LYS A 101 -2.84 19.77 -2.57
C LYS A 101 -1.65 19.76 -1.59
N PRO A 102 -0.89 18.66 -1.47
CA PRO A 102 0.33 18.63 -0.68
C PRO A 102 1.38 19.60 -1.24
N SER A 103 2.17 20.17 -0.35
CA SER A 103 3.32 20.98 -0.72
C SER A 103 4.50 20.13 -1.21
N LYS A 104 4.61 18.90 -0.68
CA LYS A 104 5.73 18.01 -0.96
C LYS A 104 5.31 16.55 -0.73
N VAL A 105 5.91 15.64 -1.50
CA VAL A 105 5.79 14.21 -1.32
C VAL A 105 7.19 13.60 -1.25
N THR A 106 7.43 12.72 -0.27
CA THR A 106 8.74 12.07 -0.09
C THR A 106 8.60 10.56 0.12
N PHE A 107 9.61 9.83 -0.33
CA PHE A 107 9.85 8.43 -0.05
C PHE A 107 11.20 8.31 0.66
N GLY A 108 11.17 8.06 1.95
CA GLY A 108 12.37 8.24 2.76
C GLY A 108 12.91 9.67 2.63
N ASN A 109 14.14 9.81 2.17
CA ASN A 109 14.78 11.11 1.93
C ASN A 109 14.63 11.63 0.48
N THR A 110 13.99 10.86 -0.40
CA THR A 110 13.84 11.19 -1.81
C THR A 110 12.56 11.96 -2.05
N HIS A 111 12.65 13.11 -2.73
CA HIS A 111 11.50 13.86 -3.21
C HIS A 111 10.86 13.12 -4.39
N LEU A 112 9.52 13.02 -4.38
CA LEU A 112 8.75 12.40 -5.44
C LEU A 112 7.93 13.43 -6.21
N ASP A 113 7.93 13.32 -7.52
CA ASP A 113 7.02 14.06 -8.38
C ASP A 113 5.61 13.48 -8.29
N PHE A 114 4.62 14.35 -8.30
CA PHE A 114 3.22 13.96 -8.26
C PHE A 114 2.35 14.89 -9.11
N THR A 115 1.20 14.40 -9.52
CA THR A 115 0.12 15.20 -10.10
C THR A 115 -1.04 15.28 -9.11
N PHE A 116 -1.72 16.43 -9.08
CA PHE A 116 -2.88 16.63 -8.22
C PHE A 116 -4.03 17.21 -9.05
N GLU A 117 -5.18 16.59 -8.92
CA GLU A 117 -6.46 17.02 -9.50
C GLU A 117 -7.41 17.37 -8.35
N ASP A 118 -7.92 18.59 -8.35
CA ASP A 118 -8.86 19.01 -7.32
C ASP A 118 -10.18 18.22 -7.43
N GLY A 119 -10.77 17.97 -6.26
CA GLY A 119 -12.10 17.42 -6.20
C GLY A 119 -13.17 18.43 -6.64
N VAL A 120 -14.30 17.92 -7.08
CA VAL A 120 -15.48 18.70 -7.39
C VAL A 120 -16.55 18.39 -6.35
N ALA A 121 -16.99 19.39 -5.60
CA ALA A 121 -18.07 19.21 -4.65
C ALA A 121 -19.38 18.82 -5.37
N ALA A 122 -20.18 17.99 -4.71
CA ALA A 122 -21.54 17.70 -5.19
C ALA A 122 -22.36 18.98 -5.24
N PHE A 123 -22.96 19.28 -6.39
CA PHE A 123 -23.85 20.42 -6.56
C PHE A 123 -25.14 19.98 -7.24
N GLY A 124 -26.27 20.23 -6.57
CA GLY A 124 -27.57 19.79 -7.03
C GLY A 124 -27.67 18.25 -7.06
N ASN A 125 -28.07 17.68 -8.19
CA ASN A 125 -28.22 16.23 -8.40
C ASN A 125 -26.95 15.56 -8.96
N LYS A 126 -25.79 16.25 -8.98
CA LYS A 126 -24.51 15.70 -9.45
C LYS A 126 -23.73 15.11 -8.29
N GLU A 127 -23.19 13.92 -8.49
CA GLU A 127 -22.24 13.33 -7.55
C GLU A 127 -20.95 14.15 -7.50
N GLY A 128 -20.40 14.33 -6.30
CA GLY A 128 -19.10 14.94 -6.12
C GLY A 128 -17.99 14.02 -6.60
N VAL A 129 -16.91 14.61 -7.07
CA VAL A 129 -15.68 13.89 -7.45
C VAL A 129 -14.61 14.16 -6.42
N ALA A 130 -14.04 13.10 -5.84
CA ALA A 130 -12.95 13.23 -4.90
C ALA A 130 -11.68 13.77 -5.58
N SER A 131 -10.90 14.56 -4.85
CA SER A 131 -9.56 14.96 -5.31
C SER A 131 -8.70 13.72 -5.56
N LYS A 132 -7.75 13.84 -6.47
CA LYS A 132 -6.88 12.74 -6.87
C LYS A 132 -5.44 13.19 -6.94
N LEU A 133 -4.59 12.56 -6.16
CA LEU A 133 -3.14 12.69 -6.24
C LEU A 133 -2.57 11.41 -6.85
N THR A 134 -1.66 11.54 -7.81
CA THR A 134 -1.00 10.40 -8.44
C THR A 134 0.51 10.54 -8.34
N ILE A 135 1.15 9.54 -7.75
CA ILE A 135 2.61 9.38 -7.70
C ILE A 135 2.95 8.23 -8.65
N LYS A 136 3.83 8.47 -9.62
CA LYS A 136 4.33 7.45 -10.54
C LYS A 136 5.71 6.99 -10.09
N THR A 137 5.93 5.69 -10.15
CA THR A 137 7.22 5.06 -9.88
C THR A 137 7.86 5.53 -8.56
N PRO A 138 7.18 5.35 -7.41
CA PRO A 138 7.67 5.85 -6.13
C PRO A 138 8.97 5.19 -5.65
N GLY A 139 9.46 4.14 -6.32
CA GLY A 139 10.62 3.35 -5.90
C GLY A 139 10.28 2.25 -4.90
N ALA A 140 9.00 2.04 -4.62
CA ALA A 140 8.52 1.05 -3.66
C ALA A 140 8.44 -0.35 -4.28
N PHE A 141 8.76 -1.37 -3.49
CA PHE A 141 8.60 -2.79 -3.86
C PHE A 141 7.53 -3.45 -3.01
N ILE A 142 6.84 -4.43 -3.60
CA ILE A 142 5.73 -5.11 -2.90
C ILE A 142 6.23 -5.97 -1.72
N THR A 143 7.47 -6.42 -1.77
CA THR A 143 8.07 -7.29 -0.74
C THR A 143 8.80 -6.54 0.36
N SER A 144 8.90 -5.21 0.29
CA SER A 144 9.66 -4.39 1.24
C SER A 144 8.76 -3.52 2.10
N ASP A 145 9.21 -3.21 3.30
CA ASP A 145 8.63 -2.15 4.12
C ASP A 145 9.03 -0.79 3.54
N TRP A 146 8.09 0.13 3.51
CA TRP A 146 8.33 1.49 3.02
C TRP A 146 7.31 2.48 3.57
N THR A 147 7.66 3.75 3.46
CA THR A 147 6.82 4.87 3.89
C THR A 147 6.90 6.00 2.89
N ILE A 148 5.75 6.53 2.50
CA ILE A 148 5.57 7.75 1.72
C ILE A 148 4.93 8.79 2.64
N VAL A 149 5.47 10.01 2.63
CA VAL A 149 4.96 11.13 3.41
C VAL A 149 4.52 12.25 2.48
N LEU A 150 3.30 12.72 2.66
CA LEU A 150 2.71 13.89 2.02
C LEU A 150 2.70 15.04 3.05
N GLU A 151 3.38 16.13 2.78
CA GLU A 151 3.35 17.36 3.58
C GLU A 151 2.19 18.26 3.10
N LEU A 152 1.25 18.57 4.00
CA LEU A 152 0.03 19.34 3.70
C LEU A 152 0.26 20.86 3.82
#